data_4474e176cc27c18496dd37b0ab883a9e
#
_entry.id   4474e176cc27c18496dd37b0ab883a9e
#
_cell.length_a   1.000
_cell.length_b   1.000
_cell.length_c   1.000
_cell.angle_alpha   90.00
_cell.angle_beta   90.00
_cell.angle_gamma   90.00
#
_symmetry.space_group_name_H-M   'P 1'
#
loop_
_entity.id
_entity.type
_entity.pdbx_description
1 polymer ?
#
loop_
_entity_poly.entity_id
_entity_poly.type
_entity_poly.pdbx_seq_one_letter_code
_entity_poly.pdbx_strand_id
1 'polypeptide(L)'
;MSSTHLSNRKNWQAHANVIGTKGEVKFAKALAAELPTQYTVELKPPKLKVYPDDKGVVLDCRVVNQKTGKCVYIEKKTGNNGGNAHERVYKFLSPELKEVVRSKYNTAHSPFYLVFSGKTFQGEKYQNEFRLLLKNENYAVMDSNFGNIKNVAKDIMGII
;
A
#
# COMPACT_ATOMS: atom_id res chain seq x y z
N MET A 1 18.22 -6.03 -4.33
CA MET A 1 17.34 -7.19 -4.36
C MET A 1 16.00 -6.80 -4.97
N SER A 2 15.57 -7.54 -5.96
CA SER A 2 14.30 -7.25 -6.59
C SER A 2 13.13 -7.70 -5.71
N SER A 3 12.03 -6.96 -5.79
CA SER A 3 10.81 -7.34 -5.13
C SER A 3 10.15 -8.52 -5.85
N THR A 4 9.23 -9.19 -5.16
CA THR A 4 8.51 -10.34 -5.72
C THR A 4 7.26 -9.87 -6.43
N HIS A 5 7.10 -10.30 -7.66
CA HIS A 5 5.91 -9.99 -8.47
C HIS A 5 4.82 -11.03 -8.21
N LEU A 6 3.63 -10.55 -7.86
CA LEU A 6 2.50 -11.41 -7.51
C LEU A 6 1.47 -11.56 -8.62
N SER A 7 1.75 -11.08 -9.83
CA SER A 7 0.87 -11.26 -10.98
C SER A 7 0.87 -12.71 -11.49
N ASN A 8 1.92 -13.47 -11.19
CA ASN A 8 2.03 -14.89 -11.57
C ASN A 8 1.59 -15.78 -10.40
N ARG A 9 0.39 -16.33 -10.49
CA ARG A 9 -0.20 -17.15 -9.44
C ARG A 9 0.54 -18.44 -9.14
N LYS A 10 1.35 -18.95 -10.07
CA LYS A 10 2.08 -20.20 -9.85
C LYS A 10 3.22 -20.02 -8.84
N ASN A 11 3.81 -18.84 -8.78
CA ASN A 11 5.00 -18.60 -7.98
C ASN A 11 4.75 -17.85 -6.70
N TRP A 12 3.69 -17.03 -6.61
CA TRP A 12 3.56 -16.14 -5.49
C TRP A 12 3.27 -16.87 -4.16
N GLN A 13 2.68 -18.07 -4.19
CA GLN A 13 2.45 -18.84 -2.97
C GLN A 13 3.77 -19.21 -2.28
N ALA A 14 4.77 -19.60 -3.04
CA ALA A 14 6.10 -19.90 -2.51
C ALA A 14 6.77 -18.66 -1.94
N HIS A 15 6.65 -17.53 -2.64
CA HIS A 15 7.20 -16.25 -2.18
C HIS A 15 6.51 -15.75 -0.92
N ALA A 16 5.19 -15.97 -0.83
CA ALA A 16 4.38 -15.56 0.31
C ALA A 16 4.91 -16.11 1.63
N ASN A 17 5.36 -17.36 1.62
CA ASN A 17 5.87 -18.03 2.82
C ASN A 17 7.25 -17.51 3.25
N VAL A 18 7.94 -16.78 2.38
CA VAL A 18 9.32 -16.33 2.62
C VAL A 18 9.39 -14.85 2.99
N ILE A 19 8.59 -13.99 2.37
CA ILE A 19 8.81 -12.55 2.41
C ILE A 19 7.71 -11.72 3.06
N GLY A 20 6.56 -12.30 3.37
CA GLY A 20 5.44 -11.52 3.91
C GLY A 20 4.77 -12.18 5.10
N THR A 21 4.10 -11.37 5.90
CA THR A 21 3.17 -11.89 6.90
C THR A 21 1.93 -12.41 6.18
N LYS A 22 1.21 -13.31 6.86
CA LYS A 22 -0.02 -13.88 6.29
C LYS A 22 -1.02 -12.83 5.85
N GLY A 23 -1.20 -11.77 6.65
CA GLY A 23 -2.14 -10.69 6.32
C GLY A 23 -1.69 -9.85 5.14
N GLU A 24 -0.40 -9.54 5.06
CA GLU A 24 0.17 -8.80 3.94
C GLU A 24 0.02 -9.55 2.62
N VAL A 25 0.31 -10.85 2.66
CA VAL A 25 0.20 -11.73 1.50
C VAL A 25 -1.25 -11.84 1.04
N LYS A 26 -2.17 -12.04 1.97
CA LYS A 26 -3.59 -12.16 1.67
C LYS A 26 -4.12 -10.90 0.97
N PHE A 27 -3.74 -9.75 1.48
CA PHE A 27 -4.12 -8.46 0.88
C PHE A 27 -3.54 -8.32 -0.54
N ALA A 28 -2.25 -8.55 -0.69
CA ALA A 28 -1.58 -8.40 -1.98
C ALA A 28 -2.16 -9.37 -3.03
N LYS A 29 -2.49 -10.58 -2.62
CA LYS A 29 -3.14 -11.57 -3.49
C LYS A 29 -4.52 -11.09 -3.95
N ALA A 30 -5.32 -10.60 -3.00
CA ALA A 30 -6.66 -10.11 -3.31
C ALA A 30 -6.61 -8.94 -4.29
N LEU A 31 -5.66 -8.02 -4.06
CA LEU A 31 -5.48 -6.87 -4.94
C LEU A 31 -5.01 -7.30 -6.34
N ALA A 32 -4.02 -8.19 -6.43
CA ALA A 32 -3.51 -8.66 -7.71
C ALA A 32 -4.60 -9.36 -8.54
N ALA A 33 -5.52 -10.06 -7.87
CA ALA A 33 -6.62 -10.73 -8.56
C ALA A 33 -7.61 -9.76 -9.23
N GLU A 34 -7.67 -8.53 -8.73
CA GLU A 34 -8.59 -7.51 -9.26
C GLU A 34 -7.93 -6.58 -10.29
N LEU A 35 -6.62 -6.64 -10.46
CA LEU A 35 -5.90 -5.78 -11.39
C LEU A 35 -5.65 -6.46 -12.73
N PRO A 36 -5.76 -5.72 -13.86
CA PRO A 36 -5.32 -6.25 -15.16
C PRO A 36 -3.85 -6.65 -15.17
N THR A 37 -3.47 -7.46 -16.14
CA THR A 37 -2.12 -8.05 -16.22
C THR A 37 -0.99 -7.04 -16.36
N GLN A 38 -1.27 -5.83 -16.85
CA GLN A 38 -0.26 -4.78 -16.94
C GLN A 38 0.19 -4.26 -15.58
N TYR A 39 -0.57 -4.53 -14.54
CA TYR A 39 -0.22 -4.12 -13.18
C TYR A 39 0.37 -5.30 -12.43
N THR A 40 1.48 -5.08 -11.75
CA THR A 40 2.09 -6.09 -10.89
C THR A 40 2.07 -5.60 -9.45
N VAL A 41 1.81 -6.52 -8.53
CA VAL A 41 1.85 -6.25 -7.08
C VAL A 41 3.12 -6.90 -6.53
N GLU A 42 3.95 -6.11 -5.88
CA GLU A 42 5.21 -6.56 -5.30
C GLU A 42 5.15 -6.46 -3.79
N LEU A 43 5.45 -7.56 -3.10
CA LEU A 43 5.60 -7.56 -1.65
C LEU A 43 6.98 -7.06 -1.27
N LYS A 44 7.03 -6.30 -0.15
CA LYS A 44 8.28 -5.76 0.39
C LYS A 44 9.18 -5.18 -0.70
N PRO A 45 8.68 -4.17 -1.43
CA PRO A 45 9.48 -3.54 -2.47
C PRO A 45 10.78 -2.98 -1.90
N PRO A 46 11.76 -2.68 -2.75
CA PRO A 46 13.01 -2.08 -2.28
C PRO A 46 12.76 -0.84 -1.44
N LYS A 47 13.59 -0.67 -0.43
CA LYS A 47 13.52 0.46 0.50
C LYS A 47 13.58 1.80 -0.25
N LEU A 48 12.69 2.71 0.13
CA LEU A 48 12.74 4.09 -0.36
C LEU A 48 13.83 4.83 0.41
N LYS A 49 14.91 5.17 -0.26
CA LYS A 49 16.08 5.83 0.34
C LYS A 49 15.83 7.33 0.41
N VAL A 50 15.14 7.77 1.43
CA VAL A 50 14.69 9.16 1.58
C VAL A 50 15.48 9.98 2.58
N TYR A 51 16.27 9.31 3.44
CA TYR A 51 17.10 9.98 4.44
C TYR A 51 18.56 9.95 4.04
N PRO A 52 19.40 10.83 4.65
CA PRO A 52 20.85 10.72 4.51
C PRO A 52 21.35 9.31 4.89
N ASP A 53 22.49 8.91 4.40
CA ASP A 53 23.10 7.60 4.65
C ASP A 53 22.35 6.42 4.05
N ASP A 54 21.54 6.67 2.99
CA ASP A 54 20.73 5.65 2.31
C ASP A 54 19.71 4.97 3.22
N LYS A 55 19.39 5.58 4.36
CA LYS A 55 18.30 5.11 5.21
C LYS A 55 16.97 5.50 4.61
N GLY A 56 15.94 4.77 4.97
CA GLY A 56 14.65 5.05 4.40
C GLY A 56 13.53 4.20 4.95
N VAL A 57 12.50 4.05 4.14
CA VAL A 57 11.24 3.43 4.53
C VAL A 57 10.97 2.21 3.65
N VAL A 58 10.58 1.11 4.28
CA VAL A 58 10.10 -0.08 3.58
C VAL A 58 8.59 -0.10 3.72
N LEU A 59 7.89 -0.15 2.60
CA LEU A 59 6.43 -0.26 2.60
C LEU A 59 6.00 -1.71 2.40
N ASP A 60 4.72 -1.99 2.70
CA ASP A 60 4.22 -3.36 2.65
C ASP A 60 4.18 -3.92 1.24
N CYS A 61 3.73 -3.13 0.29
CA CYS A 61 3.74 -3.54 -1.11
C CYS A 61 3.78 -2.33 -2.04
N ARG A 62 3.93 -2.63 -3.32
CA ARG A 62 3.95 -1.63 -4.38
C ARG A 62 3.19 -2.19 -5.58
N VAL A 63 2.42 -1.34 -6.26
CA VAL A 63 1.81 -1.69 -7.53
C VAL A 63 2.54 -0.91 -8.63
N VAL A 64 2.94 -1.61 -9.67
CA VAL A 64 3.64 -1.02 -10.82
C VAL A 64 2.78 -1.23 -12.07
N ASN A 65 2.56 -0.16 -12.81
CA ASN A 65 1.98 -0.26 -14.15
C ASN A 65 3.12 -0.53 -15.13
N GLN A 66 3.19 -1.73 -15.66
CA GLN A 66 4.30 -2.15 -16.54
C GLN A 66 4.33 -1.38 -17.86
N LYS A 67 3.22 -0.80 -18.28
CA LYS A 67 3.18 0.00 -19.52
C LYS A 67 3.83 1.36 -19.36
N THR A 68 3.71 1.97 -18.19
CA THR A 68 4.23 3.33 -17.93
C THR A 68 5.46 3.32 -17.02
N GLY A 69 5.69 2.24 -16.30
CA GLY A 69 6.71 2.17 -15.26
C GLY A 69 6.35 2.90 -13.99
N LYS A 70 5.22 3.60 -13.94
CA LYS A 70 4.78 4.32 -12.74
C LYS A 70 4.31 3.36 -11.66
N CYS A 71 4.55 3.73 -10.41
CA CYS A 71 4.15 2.91 -9.29
C CYS A 71 3.49 3.73 -8.17
N VAL A 72 2.78 3.03 -7.30
CA VAL A 72 2.24 3.56 -6.05
C VAL A 72 2.61 2.60 -4.93
N TYR A 73 3.05 3.14 -3.81
CA TYR A 73 3.42 2.37 -2.63
C TYR A 73 2.26 2.28 -1.67
N ILE A 74 2.04 1.10 -1.10
CA ILE A 74 0.91 0.84 -0.24
C ILE A 74 1.41 0.46 1.15
N GLU A 75 0.89 1.16 2.16
CA GLU A 75 1.08 0.80 3.56
C GLU A 75 -0.25 0.37 4.13
N LYS A 76 -0.27 -0.78 4.78
CA LYS A 76 -1.48 -1.36 5.35
C LYS A 76 -1.35 -1.48 6.86
N LYS A 77 -2.36 -1.03 7.58
CA LYS A 77 -2.46 -1.22 9.03
C LYS A 77 -3.71 -2.01 9.34
N THR A 78 -3.55 -2.99 10.23
CA THR A 78 -4.66 -3.80 10.71
C THR A 78 -4.92 -3.47 12.17
N GLY A 79 -6.19 -3.23 12.52
CA GLY A 79 -6.60 -2.92 13.88
C GLY A 79 -7.82 -3.71 14.29
N ASN A 80 -7.65 -4.58 15.28
CA ASN A 80 -8.73 -5.40 15.81
C ASN A 80 -9.01 -5.13 17.30
N ASN A 81 -8.06 -4.48 17.99
CA ASN A 81 -8.11 -4.30 19.45
C ASN A 81 -8.01 -2.85 19.88
N GLY A 82 -8.18 -1.91 18.98
CA GLY A 82 -7.98 -0.48 19.28
C GLY A 82 -6.51 -0.12 19.31
N GLY A 83 -6.16 1.06 19.80
CA GLY A 83 -4.80 1.54 19.92
C GLY A 83 -4.44 2.57 18.83
N ASN A 84 -3.17 2.96 18.79
CA ASN A 84 -2.70 4.06 17.97
C ASN A 84 -1.70 3.65 16.87
N ALA A 85 -1.66 2.37 16.51
CA ALA A 85 -0.72 1.88 15.50
C ALA A 85 -0.91 2.56 14.13
N HIS A 86 -2.13 3.00 13.83
CA HIS A 86 -2.43 3.71 12.59
C HIS A 86 -1.72 5.06 12.50
N GLU A 87 -1.35 5.68 13.62
CA GLU A 87 -0.67 6.97 13.62
C GLU A 87 0.70 6.91 12.95
N ARG A 88 1.31 5.75 12.91
CA ARG A 88 2.62 5.56 12.26
C ARG A 88 2.59 5.83 10.75
N VAL A 89 1.41 5.80 10.12
CA VAL A 89 1.30 6.09 8.70
C VAL A 89 1.18 7.58 8.41
N TYR A 90 0.97 8.41 9.42
CA TYR A 90 0.79 9.84 9.20
C TYR A 90 2.06 10.55 8.70
N LYS A 91 3.23 9.92 8.86
CA LYS A 91 4.45 10.44 8.22
C LYS A 91 4.33 10.49 6.69
N PHE A 92 3.50 9.63 6.10
CA PHE A 92 3.28 9.61 4.65
C PHE A 92 2.43 10.78 4.15
N LEU A 93 1.86 11.57 5.08
CA LEU A 93 1.15 12.81 4.73
C LEU A 93 2.12 13.96 4.45
N SER A 94 3.38 13.84 4.85
CA SER A 94 4.38 14.90 4.70
C SER A 94 4.58 15.30 3.24
N PRO A 95 4.35 16.56 2.87
CA PRO A 95 4.62 17.03 1.51
C PRO A 95 6.10 16.88 1.13
N GLU A 96 6.99 17.07 2.07
CA GLU A 96 8.43 16.96 1.87
C GLU A 96 8.83 15.52 1.56
N LEU A 97 8.28 14.55 2.28
CA LEU A 97 8.53 13.14 2.03
C LEU A 97 8.03 12.75 0.64
N LYS A 98 6.82 13.16 0.29
CA LYS A 98 6.25 12.89 -1.03
C LYS A 98 7.11 13.46 -2.15
N GLU A 99 7.63 14.67 -1.97
CA GLU A 99 8.48 15.32 -2.96
C GLU A 99 9.79 14.57 -3.16
N VAL A 100 10.43 14.13 -2.08
CA VAL A 100 11.66 13.34 -2.16
C VAL A 100 11.40 12.04 -2.92
N VAL A 101 10.30 11.37 -2.64
CA VAL A 101 9.94 10.10 -3.31
C VAL A 101 9.70 10.36 -4.80
N ARG A 102 8.92 11.38 -5.14
CA ARG A 102 8.65 11.71 -6.55
C ARG A 102 9.93 12.05 -7.31
N SER A 103 10.89 12.71 -6.67
CA SER A 103 12.13 13.12 -7.34
C SER A 103 13.08 11.95 -7.61
N LYS A 104 13.00 10.88 -6.82
CA LYS A 104 13.93 9.75 -6.90
C LYS A 104 13.33 8.51 -7.58
N TYR A 105 12.02 8.39 -7.61
CA TYR A 105 11.34 7.18 -8.07
C TYR A 105 10.23 7.54 -9.04
N ASN A 106 9.95 6.66 -9.98
CA ASN A 106 8.88 6.87 -10.96
C ASN A 106 7.53 6.50 -10.33
N THR A 107 6.97 7.43 -9.58
CA THR A 107 5.71 7.23 -8.85
C THR A 107 4.57 8.06 -9.44
N ALA A 108 3.36 7.73 -9.02
CA ALA A 108 2.22 8.61 -9.18
C ALA A 108 2.48 9.96 -8.49
N HIS A 109 1.70 10.98 -8.83
CA HIS A 109 1.77 12.27 -8.15
C HIS A 109 1.55 12.12 -6.65
N SER A 110 0.58 11.28 -6.25
CA SER A 110 0.42 10.84 -4.87
C SER A 110 1.09 9.47 -4.74
N PRO A 111 2.32 9.40 -4.20
CA PRO A 111 3.11 8.17 -4.24
C PRO A 111 2.63 7.08 -3.26
N PHE A 112 1.76 7.42 -2.33
CA PHE A 112 1.33 6.51 -1.28
C PHE A 112 -0.18 6.26 -1.32
N TYR A 113 -0.57 5.03 -1.00
CA TYR A 113 -1.94 4.61 -0.78
C TYR A 113 -2.01 3.93 0.58
N LEU A 114 -2.86 4.42 1.47
CA LEU A 114 -2.95 3.93 2.84
C LEU A 114 -4.19 3.06 3.00
N VAL A 115 -3.99 1.85 3.54
CA VAL A 115 -5.09 0.89 3.75
C VAL A 115 -5.21 0.59 5.23
N PHE A 116 -6.42 0.74 5.74
CA PHE A 116 -6.75 0.42 7.13
C PHE A 116 -7.76 -0.70 7.12
N SER A 117 -7.44 -1.82 7.75
CA SER A 117 -8.33 -2.97 7.77
C SER A 117 -8.59 -3.44 9.20
N GLY A 118 -9.73 -4.09 9.38
CA GLY A 118 -10.12 -4.65 10.65
C GLY A 118 -11.23 -3.87 11.33
N LYS A 119 -11.81 -4.50 12.34
CA LYS A 119 -12.99 -3.99 13.04
C LYS A 119 -12.77 -2.61 13.66
N THR A 120 -11.59 -2.39 14.25
CA THR A 120 -11.27 -1.14 14.95
C THR A 120 -11.44 0.08 14.03
N PHE A 121 -10.88 0.02 12.83
CA PHE A 121 -10.86 1.16 11.93
C PHE A 121 -12.20 1.44 11.26
N GLN A 122 -13.15 0.52 11.36
CA GLN A 122 -14.51 0.74 10.87
C GLN A 122 -15.35 1.55 11.86
N GLY A 123 -14.86 1.75 13.09
CA GLY A 123 -15.55 2.53 14.08
C GLY A 123 -15.62 4.02 13.74
N GLU A 124 -16.69 4.68 14.21
CA GLU A 124 -16.95 6.07 13.88
C GLU A 124 -15.82 7.02 14.30
N LYS A 125 -15.20 6.77 15.45
CA LYS A 125 -14.06 7.57 15.94
C LYS A 125 -12.94 7.63 14.91
N TYR A 126 -12.54 6.48 14.36
CA TYR A 126 -11.45 6.41 13.39
C TYR A 126 -11.89 6.94 12.03
N GLN A 127 -13.12 6.68 11.63
CA GLN A 127 -13.66 7.21 10.39
C GLN A 127 -13.63 8.74 10.39
N ASN A 128 -14.00 9.36 11.49
CA ASN A 128 -13.98 10.82 11.62
C ASN A 128 -12.55 11.36 11.54
N GLU A 129 -11.60 10.68 12.20
CA GLU A 129 -10.20 11.07 12.16
C GLU A 129 -9.65 10.99 10.74
N PHE A 130 -9.93 9.90 10.03
CA PHE A 130 -9.47 9.71 8.66
C PHE A 130 -10.07 10.76 7.71
N ARG A 131 -11.35 11.08 7.84
CA ARG A 131 -11.98 12.12 7.04
C ARG A 131 -11.34 13.47 7.23
N LEU A 132 -10.88 13.76 8.44
CA LEU A 132 -10.19 15.02 8.73
C LEU A 132 -8.75 15.00 8.23
N LEU A 133 -7.97 13.99 8.62
CA LEU A 133 -6.53 13.97 8.38
C LEU A 133 -6.15 13.47 6.99
N LEU A 134 -6.96 12.60 6.40
CA LEU A 134 -6.67 11.97 5.11
C LEU A 134 -7.55 12.50 3.98
N LYS A 135 -8.18 13.63 4.18
CA LYS A 135 -9.15 14.20 3.21
C LYS A 135 -8.61 14.27 1.78
N ASN A 136 -7.35 14.64 1.62
CA ASN A 136 -6.72 14.82 0.31
C ASN A 136 -5.75 13.68 -0.04
N GLU A 137 -5.82 12.58 0.70
CA GLU A 137 -4.92 11.44 0.52
C GLU A 137 -5.66 10.26 -0.10
N ASN A 138 -4.88 9.36 -0.70
CA ASN A 138 -5.41 8.11 -1.20
C ASN A 138 -5.44 7.10 -0.07
N TYR A 139 -6.63 6.72 0.37
CA TYR A 139 -6.77 5.72 1.42
C TYR A 139 -8.06 4.93 1.26
N ALA A 140 -8.11 3.78 1.91
CA ALA A 140 -9.31 2.97 2.01
C ALA A 140 -9.40 2.36 3.41
N VAL A 141 -10.62 2.20 3.88
CA VAL A 141 -10.93 1.46 5.11
C VAL A 141 -11.73 0.22 4.69
N MET A 142 -11.30 -0.95 5.14
CA MET A 142 -11.93 -2.20 4.75
C MET A 142 -12.04 -3.17 5.91
N ASP A 143 -12.92 -4.13 5.77
CA ASP A 143 -13.05 -5.21 6.76
C ASP A 143 -11.89 -6.22 6.59
N SER A 144 -11.87 -7.23 7.46
CA SER A 144 -10.83 -8.27 7.45
C SER A 144 -10.87 -9.14 6.19
N ASN A 145 -11.97 -9.13 5.46
CA ASN A 145 -12.16 -9.94 4.26
C ASN A 145 -11.95 -9.14 2.97
N PHE A 146 -11.51 -7.88 3.10
CA PHE A 146 -11.22 -6.99 1.97
C PHE A 146 -12.42 -6.83 1.03
N GLY A 147 -13.61 -6.59 1.61
CA GLY A 147 -14.86 -6.52 0.85
C GLY A 147 -14.89 -5.44 -0.23
N ASN A 148 -14.10 -4.38 -0.07
CA ASN A 148 -14.02 -3.28 -1.04
C ASN A 148 -12.72 -3.28 -1.85
N ILE A 149 -12.06 -4.42 -2.01
CA ILE A 149 -10.78 -4.50 -2.73
C ILE A 149 -10.92 -4.07 -4.20
N LYS A 150 -12.08 -4.26 -4.80
CA LYS A 150 -12.34 -3.80 -6.17
C LYS A 150 -12.25 -2.28 -6.29
N ASN A 151 -12.71 -1.57 -5.27
CA ASN A 151 -12.62 -0.11 -5.25
C ASN A 151 -11.18 0.35 -5.10
N VAL A 152 -10.39 -0.35 -4.29
CA VAL A 152 -8.96 -0.06 -4.13
C VAL A 152 -8.24 -0.27 -5.47
N ALA A 153 -8.50 -1.38 -6.14
CA ALA A 153 -7.93 -1.65 -7.46
C ALA A 153 -8.29 -0.56 -8.46
N LYS A 154 -9.55 -0.15 -8.48
CA LYS A 154 -10.03 0.92 -9.37
C LYS A 154 -9.32 2.25 -9.08
N ASP A 155 -9.17 2.59 -7.81
CA ASP A 155 -8.45 3.80 -7.41
C ASP A 155 -7.00 3.77 -7.91
N ILE A 156 -6.33 2.65 -7.72
CA ILE A 156 -4.94 2.47 -8.14
C ILE A 156 -4.81 2.62 -9.66
N MET A 157 -5.71 2.01 -10.42
CA MET A 157 -5.71 2.16 -11.88
C MET A 157 -5.91 3.60 -12.32
N GLY A 158 -6.63 4.39 -11.55
CA GLY A 158 -6.81 5.82 -11.82
C GLY A 158 -5.60 6.66 -11.46
N ILE A 159 -4.73 6.17 -10.58
CA ILE A 159 -3.53 6.88 -10.10
C ILE A 159 -2.34 6.62 -11.02
N ILE A 160 -2.16 5.42 -11.46
CA ILE A 160 -1.04 5.00 -12.30
C ILE A 160 -1.49 4.35 -13.59
#